data_a5d2968987966b70620e363d50e9721a
#
_entry.id   a5d2968987966b70620e363d50e9721a
#
_cell.length_a   1.000
_cell.length_b   1.000
_cell.length_c   1.000
_cell.angle_alpha   90.00
_cell.angle_beta   90.00
_cell.angle_gamma   90.00
#
_symmetry.space_group_name_H-M   'P 1'
#
loop_
_entity.id
_entity.type
_entity.pdbx_description
1 polymer ?
#
loop_
_entity_poly.entity_id
_entity_poly.type
_entity_poly.pdbx_seq_one_letter_code
_entity_poly.pdbx_strand_id
1 'polypeptide(L)'
;MDLKVLNDISYGMFVITTKKDDKNIGCFINTVMQITSKNPVIAISLNKENYTNEILKQTKRCAISILSEKTDPDVISKFGYFSSKNIDKFENRNYQNIDNLPVILEDICGYMIGEVINIIDVETHDIFLIRIKKAKKISDEIPMTYKYYHEKLKGKAPKKAPTYQEENTESKANRYKCSICGYIYDDSKEKIKFEDLPDNWTCPMCGVGKDKFIKL
;
A
#
# COMPACT_ATOMS: atom_id res chain seq x y z
N MET A 1 -5.84 -12.43 -24.37
CA MET A 1 -6.46 -11.26 -23.67
C MET A 1 -5.36 -10.26 -23.42
N ASP A 2 -5.54 -9.00 -23.80
CA ASP A 2 -4.57 -7.93 -23.50
C ASP A 2 -4.93 -7.30 -22.15
N LEU A 3 -4.21 -7.70 -21.10
CA LEU A 3 -4.44 -7.21 -19.74
C LEU A 3 -3.88 -5.80 -19.50
N LYS A 4 -3.15 -5.22 -20.47
CA LYS A 4 -2.60 -3.86 -20.32
C LYS A 4 -3.69 -2.80 -20.15
N VAL A 5 -4.88 -3.06 -20.69
CA VAL A 5 -6.06 -2.18 -20.50
C VAL A 5 -6.40 -1.96 -19.02
N LEU A 6 -6.06 -2.89 -18.13
CA LEU A 6 -6.30 -2.74 -16.69
C LEU A 6 -5.43 -1.64 -16.05
N ASN A 7 -4.35 -1.22 -16.72
CA ASN A 7 -3.52 -0.11 -16.25
C ASN A 7 -4.20 1.26 -16.42
N ASP A 8 -5.25 1.33 -17.24
CA ASP A 8 -6.02 2.55 -17.46
C ASP A 8 -7.07 2.79 -16.36
N ILE A 9 -7.29 1.80 -15.47
CA ILE A 9 -8.18 1.98 -14.33
C ILE A 9 -7.52 2.92 -13.32
N SER A 10 -8.26 3.95 -12.91
CA SER A 10 -7.79 4.92 -11.92
C SER A 10 -7.96 4.40 -10.49
N TYR A 11 -6.90 4.49 -9.69
CA TYR A 11 -6.90 4.14 -8.29
C TYR A 11 -6.32 5.27 -7.43
N GLY A 12 -6.84 5.44 -6.23
CA GLY A 12 -6.21 6.23 -5.18
C GLY A 12 -5.17 5.43 -4.40
N MET A 13 -4.62 6.05 -3.35
CA MET A 13 -3.62 5.45 -2.45
C MET A 13 -4.07 5.61 -1.01
N PHE A 14 -4.13 4.51 -0.26
CA PHE A 14 -4.74 4.49 1.07
C PHE A 14 -3.96 3.59 2.03
N VAL A 15 -4.02 3.92 3.32
CA VAL A 15 -3.63 2.99 4.38
C VAL A 15 -4.88 2.56 5.13
N ILE A 16 -5.17 1.26 5.15
CA ILE A 16 -6.20 0.68 6.01
C ILE A 16 -5.56 0.15 7.29
N THR A 17 -6.24 0.43 8.40
CA THR A 17 -5.78 0.00 9.72
C THR A 17 -6.92 -0.61 10.52
N THR A 18 -6.56 -1.51 11.42
CA THR A 18 -7.45 -2.10 12.43
C THR A 18 -6.66 -2.33 13.70
N LYS A 19 -7.34 -2.68 14.78
CA LYS A 19 -6.70 -3.00 16.06
C LYS A 19 -7.26 -4.29 16.60
N LYS A 20 -6.39 -5.21 17.02
CA LYS A 20 -6.76 -6.41 17.74
C LYS A 20 -5.96 -6.47 19.04
N ASP A 21 -6.68 -6.57 20.16
CA ASP A 21 -6.10 -6.43 21.49
C ASP A 21 -5.34 -5.10 21.58
N ASP A 22 -4.09 -5.08 21.98
CA ASP A 22 -3.26 -3.88 22.00
C ASP A 22 -2.39 -3.69 20.75
N LYS A 23 -2.52 -4.57 19.73
CA LYS A 23 -1.71 -4.51 18.52
C LYS A 23 -2.38 -3.70 17.41
N ASN A 24 -1.70 -2.67 16.95
CA ASN A 24 -2.06 -1.92 15.75
C ASN A 24 -1.66 -2.71 14.51
N ILE A 25 -2.57 -2.82 13.54
CA ILE A 25 -2.38 -3.62 12.34
C ILE A 25 -2.83 -2.79 11.14
N GLY A 26 -2.09 -2.85 10.05
CA GLY A 26 -2.49 -2.13 8.85
C GLY A 26 -1.72 -2.56 7.61
N CYS A 27 -2.25 -2.19 6.47
CA CYS A 27 -1.58 -2.33 5.18
C CYS A 27 -1.95 -1.21 4.23
N PHE A 28 -1.11 -1.04 3.22
CA PHE A 28 -1.36 -0.17 2.10
C PHE A 28 -2.31 -0.83 1.11
N ILE A 29 -3.25 -0.06 0.56
CA ILE A 29 -4.20 -0.49 -0.48
C ILE A 29 -4.41 0.61 -1.52
N ASN A 30 -4.75 0.20 -2.75
CA ASN A 30 -5.13 1.11 -3.82
C ASN A 30 -6.60 0.92 -4.28
N THR A 31 -7.27 -0.10 -3.79
CA THR A 31 -8.62 -0.46 -4.21
C THR A 31 -9.64 -0.02 -3.16
N VAL A 32 -10.05 1.24 -3.24
CA VAL A 32 -11.14 1.80 -2.44
C VAL A 32 -12.13 2.45 -3.39
N MET A 33 -13.38 2.05 -3.31
CA MET A 33 -14.46 2.56 -4.16
C MET A 33 -15.69 2.91 -3.33
N GLN A 34 -16.26 4.10 -3.52
CA GLN A 34 -17.53 4.46 -2.93
C GLN A 34 -18.67 3.74 -3.66
N ILE A 35 -19.55 3.07 -2.91
CA ILE A 35 -20.68 2.30 -3.44
C ILE A 35 -21.99 3.10 -3.34
N THR A 36 -22.22 3.75 -2.19
CA THR A 36 -23.46 4.52 -1.97
C THR A 36 -23.14 5.91 -1.45
N SER A 37 -23.99 6.90 -1.78
CA SER A 37 -23.88 8.27 -1.30
C SER A 37 -24.66 8.51 -0.01
N LYS A 38 -25.87 7.97 0.08
CA LYS A 38 -26.71 8.04 1.30
C LYS A 38 -26.34 6.86 2.20
N ASN A 39 -26.03 7.13 3.49
CA ASN A 39 -25.46 6.13 4.40
C ASN A 39 -24.21 5.45 3.78
N PRO A 40 -23.12 6.21 3.59
CA PRO A 40 -22.06 5.82 2.68
C PRO A 40 -21.46 4.47 3.00
N VAL A 41 -21.37 3.65 1.97
CA VAL A 41 -20.68 2.36 1.94
C VAL A 41 -19.55 2.45 0.95
N ILE A 42 -18.40 1.93 1.32
CA ILE A 42 -17.26 1.74 0.43
C ILE A 42 -16.97 0.25 0.25
N ALA A 43 -16.38 -0.11 -0.87
CA ALA A 43 -15.77 -1.42 -1.11
C ALA A 43 -14.25 -1.28 -1.09
N ILE A 44 -13.59 -2.25 -0.47
CA ILE A 44 -12.12 -2.42 -0.56
C ILE A 44 -11.81 -3.86 -0.95
N SER A 45 -10.67 -4.08 -1.61
CA SER A 45 -10.17 -5.42 -1.92
C SER A 45 -8.87 -5.70 -1.18
N LEU A 46 -8.80 -6.82 -0.46
CA LEU A 46 -7.62 -7.28 0.27
C LEU A 46 -7.27 -8.71 -0.12
N ASN A 47 -5.99 -8.94 -0.40
CA ASN A 47 -5.48 -10.29 -0.63
C ASN A 47 -5.69 -11.16 0.62
N LYS A 48 -6.14 -12.40 0.45
CA LYS A 48 -6.43 -13.34 1.55
C LYS A 48 -5.19 -13.71 2.39
N GLU A 49 -4.01 -13.65 1.77
CA GLU A 49 -2.74 -13.88 2.50
C GLU A 49 -2.26 -12.66 3.29
N ASN A 50 -2.92 -11.52 3.18
CA ASN A 50 -2.56 -10.33 3.93
C ASN A 50 -3.03 -10.47 5.38
N TYR A 51 -2.12 -10.31 6.34
CA TYR A 51 -2.44 -10.38 7.77
C TYR A 51 -3.53 -9.39 8.18
N THR A 52 -3.58 -8.21 7.56
CA THR A 52 -4.66 -7.24 7.80
C THR A 52 -6.03 -7.77 7.37
N ASN A 53 -6.11 -8.57 6.29
CA ASN A 53 -7.34 -9.24 5.88
C ASN A 53 -7.84 -10.18 6.97
N GLU A 54 -6.95 -11.06 7.45
CA GLU A 54 -7.25 -12.03 8.52
C GLU A 54 -7.83 -11.33 9.76
N ILE A 55 -7.18 -10.25 10.21
CA ILE A 55 -7.59 -9.54 11.42
C ILE A 55 -8.86 -8.71 11.19
N LEU A 56 -9.02 -8.08 10.03
CA LEU A 56 -10.23 -7.33 9.70
C LEU A 56 -11.48 -8.22 9.66
N LYS A 57 -11.35 -9.48 9.22
CA LYS A 57 -12.43 -10.47 9.33
C LYS A 57 -12.90 -10.71 10.76
N GLN A 58 -12.01 -10.58 11.74
CA GLN A 58 -12.31 -10.80 13.16
C GLN A 58 -12.85 -9.53 13.81
N THR A 59 -12.17 -8.40 13.62
CA THR A 59 -12.48 -7.13 14.31
C THR A 59 -13.69 -6.41 13.73
N LYS A 60 -13.94 -6.59 12.43
CA LYS A 60 -15.04 -5.96 11.67
C LYS A 60 -15.02 -4.42 11.69
N ARG A 61 -13.94 -3.80 12.14
CA ARG A 61 -13.80 -2.34 12.25
C ARG A 61 -12.46 -1.90 11.68
N CYS A 62 -12.44 -0.78 10.98
CA CYS A 62 -11.22 -0.22 10.41
C CYS A 62 -11.26 1.30 10.33
N ALA A 63 -10.05 1.87 10.23
CA ALA A 63 -9.85 3.22 9.73
C ALA A 63 -9.15 3.16 8.37
N ILE A 64 -9.39 4.17 7.53
CA ILE A 64 -8.79 4.30 6.20
C ILE A 64 -8.29 5.73 6.07
N SER A 65 -6.98 5.91 5.91
CA SER A 65 -6.33 7.19 5.66
C SER A 65 -6.14 7.37 4.15
N ILE A 66 -6.55 8.52 3.63
CA ILE A 66 -6.42 8.91 2.22
C ILE A 66 -5.10 9.64 2.07
N LEU A 67 -4.12 9.04 1.40
CA LEU A 67 -2.79 9.62 1.25
C LEU A 67 -2.80 10.81 0.29
N SER A 68 -1.94 11.80 0.55
CA SER A 68 -1.68 12.92 -0.34
C SER A 68 -0.39 12.73 -1.12
N GLU A 69 -0.18 13.54 -2.16
CA GLU A 69 1.10 13.56 -2.90
C GLU A 69 2.31 13.97 -2.03
N LYS A 70 2.06 14.56 -0.84
CA LYS A 70 3.08 14.92 0.16
C LYS A 70 3.39 13.80 1.16
N THR A 71 2.56 12.76 1.23
CA THR A 71 2.79 11.64 2.15
C THR A 71 4.18 11.04 1.89
N ASP A 72 4.96 10.87 2.97
CA ASP A 72 6.28 10.27 2.90
C ASP A 72 6.22 8.88 2.25
N PRO A 73 7.00 8.62 1.18
CA PRO A 73 7.09 7.31 0.54
C PRO A 73 7.40 6.16 1.51
N ASP A 74 8.04 6.43 2.65
CA ASP A 74 8.31 5.41 3.66
C ASP A 74 7.02 4.89 4.34
N VAL A 75 5.96 5.68 4.41
CA VAL A 75 4.61 5.20 4.82
C VAL A 75 4.14 4.11 3.87
N ILE A 76 4.24 4.37 2.56
CA ILE A 76 3.84 3.40 1.52
C ILE A 76 4.71 2.14 1.61
N SER A 77 6.02 2.33 1.77
CA SER A 77 6.98 1.25 1.93
C SER A 77 6.64 0.36 3.13
N LYS A 78 6.52 0.93 4.31
CA LYS A 78 6.27 0.21 5.56
C LYS A 78 4.93 -0.53 5.55
N PHE A 79 3.87 0.14 5.07
CA PHE A 79 2.54 -0.47 5.03
C PHE A 79 2.33 -1.39 3.83
N GLY A 80 3.07 -1.22 2.72
CA GLY A 80 2.92 -1.99 1.49
C GLY A 80 3.75 -3.27 1.42
N TYR A 81 5.00 -3.24 1.88
CA TYR A 81 5.94 -4.34 1.66
C TYR A 81 6.20 -5.22 2.87
N PHE A 82 5.90 -4.74 4.07
CA PHE A 82 6.10 -5.50 5.30
C PHE A 82 4.77 -6.01 5.86
N SER A 83 4.82 -7.04 6.71
CA SER A 83 3.65 -7.57 7.42
C SER A 83 3.60 -7.06 8.85
N SER A 84 2.42 -6.58 9.31
CA SER A 84 2.20 -6.25 10.72
C SER A 84 2.33 -7.47 11.67
N LYS A 85 2.44 -8.68 11.12
CA LYS A 85 2.76 -9.89 11.87
C LYS A 85 4.19 -9.85 12.40
N ASN A 86 5.12 -9.29 11.60
CA ASN A 86 6.56 -9.37 11.81
C ASN A 86 7.17 -8.08 12.37
N ILE A 87 6.58 -6.91 12.08
CA ILE A 87 7.09 -5.61 12.52
C ILE A 87 5.97 -4.74 13.05
N ASP A 88 6.30 -3.79 13.92
CA ASP A 88 5.43 -2.69 14.25
C ASP A 88 5.56 -1.60 13.17
N LYS A 89 4.52 -1.43 12.37
CA LYS A 89 4.48 -0.43 11.30
C LYS A 89 4.20 0.98 11.80
N PHE A 90 3.77 1.12 13.05
CA PHE A 90 3.39 2.39 13.66
C PHE A 90 4.53 3.01 14.47
N GLU A 91 5.60 2.26 14.70
CA GLU A 91 6.81 2.77 15.35
C GLU A 91 7.38 3.97 14.57
N ASN A 92 7.60 5.08 15.29
CA ASN A 92 8.08 6.36 14.74
C ASN A 92 7.17 6.97 13.66
N ARG A 93 5.83 6.74 13.77
CA ARG A 93 4.84 7.29 12.86
C ARG A 93 3.92 8.28 13.57
N ASN A 94 3.50 9.31 12.83
CA ASN A 94 2.46 10.21 13.29
C ASN A 94 1.09 9.56 13.07
N TYR A 95 0.55 8.94 14.12
CA TYR A 95 -0.79 8.38 14.13
C TYR A 95 -1.54 8.73 15.41
N GLN A 96 -2.85 8.61 15.39
CA GLN A 96 -3.70 8.85 16.54
C GLN A 96 -4.73 7.73 16.70
N ASN A 97 -4.97 7.30 17.92
CA ASN A 97 -6.09 6.39 18.19
C ASN A 97 -7.40 7.19 18.21
N ILE A 98 -8.23 6.96 17.21
CA ILE A 98 -9.56 7.58 17.08
C ILE A 98 -10.60 6.46 17.10
N ASP A 99 -11.55 6.54 18.04
CA ASP A 99 -12.55 5.48 18.27
C ASP A 99 -11.89 4.08 18.46
N ASN A 100 -10.75 4.05 19.15
CA ASN A 100 -9.92 2.87 19.40
C ASN A 100 -9.30 2.22 18.13
N LEU A 101 -9.15 2.97 17.05
CA LEU A 101 -8.48 2.55 15.82
C LEU A 101 -7.29 3.46 15.53
N PRO A 102 -6.14 2.91 15.10
CA PRO A 102 -4.99 3.72 14.75
C PRO A 102 -5.21 4.38 13.39
N VAL A 103 -5.23 5.70 13.34
CA VAL A 103 -5.37 6.51 12.13
C VAL A 103 -4.02 7.14 11.81
N ILE A 104 -3.45 6.86 10.65
CA ILE A 104 -2.26 7.56 10.16
C ILE A 104 -2.65 8.98 9.82
N LEU A 105 -1.85 9.95 10.30
CA LEU A 105 -2.08 11.38 10.09
C LEU A 105 -0.92 12.08 9.34
N GLU A 106 0.07 11.32 8.86
CA GLU A 106 1.22 11.87 8.11
C GLU A 106 0.76 12.33 6.72
N ASP A 107 0.66 13.66 6.55
CA ASP A 107 0.38 14.34 5.28
C ASP A 107 -0.77 13.69 4.46
N ILE A 108 -1.89 13.44 5.12
CA ILE A 108 -3.08 12.84 4.52
C ILE A 108 -4.11 13.89 4.12
N CYS A 109 -4.94 13.58 3.12
CA CYS A 109 -6.11 14.40 2.77
C CYS A 109 -7.23 14.29 3.80
N GLY A 110 -7.40 13.12 4.40
CA GLY A 110 -8.44 12.84 5.36
C GLY A 110 -8.52 11.37 5.72
N TYR A 111 -9.43 11.03 6.62
CA TYR A 111 -9.66 9.65 7.03
C TYR A 111 -11.13 9.29 7.14
N MET A 112 -11.41 8.00 7.09
CA MET A 112 -12.71 7.39 7.33
C MET A 112 -12.58 6.30 8.40
N ILE A 113 -13.62 6.14 9.23
CA ILE A 113 -13.77 5.02 10.15
C ILE A 113 -15.07 4.30 9.80
N GLY A 114 -15.01 2.98 9.72
CA GLY A 114 -16.18 2.20 9.33
C GLY A 114 -16.22 0.79 9.91
N GLU A 115 -17.36 0.17 9.68
CA GLU A 115 -17.67 -1.19 10.11
C GLU A 115 -17.93 -2.08 8.88
N VAL A 116 -17.34 -3.26 8.87
CA VAL A 116 -17.56 -4.27 7.84
C VAL A 116 -18.98 -4.80 7.97
N ILE A 117 -19.78 -4.58 6.91
CA ILE A 117 -21.17 -5.06 6.83
C ILE A 117 -21.32 -6.32 6.01
N ASN A 118 -20.38 -6.59 5.10
CA ASN A 118 -20.36 -7.82 4.31
C ASN A 118 -18.93 -8.11 3.80
N ILE A 119 -18.66 -9.37 3.49
CA ILE A 119 -17.40 -9.84 2.88
C ILE A 119 -17.77 -10.77 1.74
N ILE A 120 -17.22 -10.52 0.55
CA ILE A 120 -17.42 -11.32 -0.65
C ILE A 120 -16.10 -11.99 -0.98
N ASP A 121 -16.14 -13.31 -1.07
CA ASP A 121 -14.98 -14.10 -1.50
C ASP A 121 -14.78 -13.99 -3.02
N VAL A 122 -13.57 -13.62 -3.44
CA VAL A 122 -13.19 -13.51 -4.85
C VAL A 122 -11.81 -14.14 -5.05
N GLU A 123 -11.77 -15.43 -5.28
CA GLU A 123 -10.53 -16.18 -5.57
C GLU A 123 -9.37 -15.86 -4.59
N THR A 124 -8.43 -15.00 -5.00
CA THR A 124 -7.24 -14.62 -4.22
C THR A 124 -7.49 -13.47 -3.25
N HIS A 125 -8.61 -12.78 -3.38
CA HIS A 125 -8.96 -11.60 -2.59
C HIS A 125 -10.32 -11.73 -1.93
N ASP A 126 -10.53 -10.91 -0.90
CA ASP A 126 -11.85 -10.64 -0.35
C ASP A 126 -12.23 -9.19 -0.62
N ILE A 127 -13.49 -8.97 -1.01
CA ILE A 127 -14.07 -7.63 -1.07
C ILE A 127 -14.80 -7.38 0.24
N PHE A 128 -14.40 -6.34 0.95
CA PHE A 128 -15.08 -5.91 2.18
C PHE A 128 -16.00 -4.73 1.84
N LEU A 129 -17.27 -4.85 2.15
CA LEU A 129 -18.21 -3.73 2.15
C LEU A 129 -18.21 -3.10 3.54
N ILE A 130 -17.87 -1.82 3.60
CA ILE A 130 -17.65 -1.09 4.85
C ILE A 130 -18.61 0.09 4.92
N ARG A 131 -19.45 0.12 5.93
CA ARG A 131 -20.32 1.27 6.25
C ARG A 131 -19.52 2.32 6.99
N ILE A 132 -19.44 3.51 6.43
CA ILE A 132 -18.73 4.62 7.05
C ILE A 132 -19.55 5.17 8.20
N LYS A 133 -18.92 5.29 9.37
CA LYS A 133 -19.48 5.83 10.61
C LYS A 133 -18.96 7.22 10.93
N LYS A 134 -17.72 7.50 10.53
CA LYS A 134 -17.04 8.78 10.72
C LYS A 134 -16.14 9.06 9.54
N ALA A 135 -16.12 10.32 9.10
CA ALA A 135 -15.17 10.80 8.11
C ALA A 135 -14.74 12.22 8.49
N LYS A 136 -13.45 12.52 8.26
CA LYS A 136 -12.90 13.85 8.52
C LYS A 136 -11.90 14.23 7.43
N LYS A 137 -12.09 15.39 6.83
CA LYS A 137 -11.09 16.05 5.97
C LYS A 137 -10.00 16.65 6.88
N ILE A 138 -8.73 16.44 6.54
CA ILE A 138 -7.59 16.94 7.31
C ILE A 138 -6.88 18.06 6.58
N SER A 139 -6.74 17.95 5.24
CA SER A 139 -6.07 18.95 4.42
C SER A 139 -6.72 19.11 3.05
N ASP A 140 -6.34 20.18 2.33
CA ASP A 140 -6.69 20.41 0.94
C ASP A 140 -5.60 19.96 -0.03
N GLU A 141 -4.65 19.12 0.43
CA GLU A 141 -3.62 18.54 -0.39
C GLU A 141 -4.20 17.66 -1.50
N ILE A 142 -3.43 17.49 -2.57
CA ILE A 142 -3.82 16.68 -3.72
C ILE A 142 -3.79 15.19 -3.30
N PRO A 143 -4.90 14.44 -3.44
CA PRO A 143 -4.90 13.02 -3.16
C PRO A 143 -3.92 12.27 -4.06
N MET A 144 -3.09 11.42 -3.47
CA MET A 144 -2.15 10.60 -4.22
C MET A 144 -2.91 9.58 -5.06
N THR A 145 -2.61 9.53 -6.36
CA THR A 145 -3.12 8.52 -7.27
C THR A 145 -2.08 7.41 -7.50
N TYR A 146 -2.54 6.23 -7.89
CA TYR A 146 -1.67 5.13 -8.27
C TYR A 146 -0.78 5.50 -9.46
N LYS A 147 -1.31 6.30 -10.41
CA LYS A 147 -0.55 6.84 -11.53
C LYS A 147 0.60 7.74 -11.06
N TYR A 148 0.32 8.68 -10.14
CA TYR A 148 1.36 9.54 -9.54
C TYR A 148 2.46 8.71 -8.87
N TYR A 149 2.08 7.70 -8.09
CA TYR A 149 3.00 6.80 -7.42
C TYR A 149 3.96 6.10 -8.41
N HIS A 150 3.43 5.60 -9.54
CA HIS A 150 4.26 4.95 -10.54
C HIS A 150 5.13 5.93 -11.35
N GLU A 151 4.55 7.04 -11.80
CA GLU A 151 5.23 7.96 -12.72
C GLU A 151 6.22 8.89 -12.00
N LYS A 152 5.86 9.39 -10.81
CA LYS A 152 6.67 10.36 -10.06
C LYS A 152 7.55 9.70 -9.02
N LEU A 153 7.00 8.83 -8.20
CA LEU A 153 7.74 8.17 -7.13
C LEU A 153 8.44 6.88 -7.59
N LYS A 154 8.22 6.46 -8.86
CA LYS A 154 8.78 5.22 -9.44
C LYS A 154 8.43 3.96 -8.64
N GLY A 155 7.33 4.03 -7.89
CA GLY A 155 6.84 2.93 -7.09
C GLY A 155 6.34 1.75 -7.93
N LYS A 156 6.32 0.56 -7.35
CA LYS A 156 5.80 -0.66 -7.97
C LYS A 156 4.72 -1.30 -7.12
N ALA A 157 3.81 -2.03 -7.76
CA ALA A 157 2.82 -2.81 -7.05
C ALA A 157 3.50 -3.95 -6.26
N PRO A 158 3.21 -4.12 -4.95
CA PRO A 158 3.61 -5.34 -4.24
C PRO A 158 3.02 -6.58 -4.91
N LYS A 159 3.73 -7.73 -4.86
CA LYS A 159 3.29 -8.99 -5.50
C LYS A 159 1.87 -9.45 -5.15
N LYS A 160 1.36 -9.03 -4.00
CA LYS A 160 0.01 -9.38 -3.51
C LYS A 160 -1.03 -8.29 -3.77
N ALA A 161 -0.68 -7.22 -4.50
CA ALA A 161 -1.65 -6.20 -4.87
C ALA A 161 -2.55 -6.70 -6.03
N PRO A 162 -3.83 -6.32 -6.07
CA PRO A 162 -4.74 -6.69 -7.17
C PRO A 162 -4.23 -6.21 -8.53
N THR A 163 -3.42 -5.16 -8.52
CA THR A 163 -2.84 -4.51 -9.71
C THR A 163 -1.43 -4.98 -10.05
N TYR A 164 -0.92 -6.03 -9.38
CA TYR A 164 0.40 -6.57 -9.69
C TYR A 164 0.39 -7.26 -11.07
N GLN A 165 1.33 -6.89 -11.91
CA GLN A 165 1.60 -7.54 -13.19
C GLN A 165 3.05 -7.99 -13.22
N GLU A 166 3.28 -9.23 -13.67
CA GLU A 166 4.65 -9.70 -13.93
C GLU A 166 5.22 -8.95 -15.13
N GLU A 167 6.34 -8.26 -14.93
CA GLU A 167 7.07 -7.65 -16.03
C GLU A 167 7.73 -8.75 -16.87
N ASN A 168 7.38 -8.85 -18.15
CA ASN A 168 8.13 -9.66 -19.11
C ASN A 168 9.54 -9.06 -19.25
N THR A 169 10.53 -9.74 -18.71
CA THR A 169 11.93 -9.30 -18.68
C THR A 169 12.67 -9.72 -19.96
N GLU A 170 12.42 -9.03 -21.06
CA GLU A 170 13.29 -9.10 -22.24
C GLU A 170 14.14 -7.84 -22.35
N SER A 171 15.29 -7.82 -21.67
CA SER A 171 16.46 -7.01 -22.05
C SER A 171 17.72 -7.49 -21.33
N LYS A 172 18.81 -7.63 -22.10
CA LYS A 172 20.12 -8.16 -21.67
C LYS A 172 21.01 -7.13 -20.92
N ALA A 173 20.47 -6.19 -20.18
CA ALA A 173 21.25 -5.31 -19.32
C ALA A 173 21.37 -5.92 -17.92
N ASN A 174 22.46 -5.70 -17.20
CA ASN A 174 22.60 -6.11 -15.80
C ASN A 174 21.50 -5.40 -15.00
N ARG A 175 20.55 -6.17 -14.50
CA ARG A 175 19.45 -5.69 -13.65
C ARG A 175 19.42 -6.44 -12.35
N TYR A 176 19.13 -5.72 -11.29
CA TYR A 176 19.11 -6.24 -9.95
C TYR A 176 17.75 -5.96 -9.33
N LYS A 177 17.07 -7.00 -8.83
CA LYS A 177 15.72 -6.92 -8.27
C LYS A 177 15.76 -7.01 -6.76
N CYS A 178 15.19 -6.03 -6.07
CA CYS A 178 14.97 -6.10 -4.63
C CYS A 178 14.00 -7.25 -4.31
N SER A 179 14.43 -8.20 -3.48
CA SER A 179 13.63 -9.36 -3.06
C SER A 179 12.45 -8.99 -2.16
N ILE A 180 12.47 -7.80 -1.57
CA ILE A 180 11.43 -7.33 -0.65
C ILE A 180 10.32 -6.61 -1.42
N CYS A 181 10.65 -5.54 -2.15
CA CYS A 181 9.64 -4.69 -2.81
C CYS A 181 9.53 -4.88 -4.32
N GLY A 182 10.46 -5.64 -4.93
CA GLY A 182 10.47 -5.86 -6.38
C GLY A 182 11.05 -4.69 -7.20
N TYR A 183 11.57 -3.63 -6.55
CA TYR A 183 12.27 -2.54 -7.24
C TYR A 183 13.40 -3.12 -8.11
N ILE A 184 13.52 -2.63 -9.35
CA ILE A 184 14.58 -3.06 -10.28
C ILE A 184 15.54 -1.91 -10.47
N TYR A 185 16.78 -2.14 -10.06
CA TYR A 185 17.91 -1.31 -10.44
C TYR A 185 18.39 -1.76 -11.81
N ASP A 186 18.38 -0.88 -12.79
CA ASP A 186 18.73 -1.17 -14.19
C ASP A 186 19.96 -0.34 -14.56
N ASP A 187 21.11 -1.02 -14.65
CA ASP A 187 22.39 -0.39 -14.97
C ASP A 187 22.39 0.42 -16.27
N SER A 188 21.45 0.16 -17.17
CA SER A 188 21.32 0.92 -18.42
C SER A 188 20.64 2.28 -18.22
N LYS A 189 19.95 2.49 -17.11
CA LYS A 189 19.17 3.70 -16.79
C LYS A 189 19.80 4.55 -15.70
N GLU A 190 20.77 4.00 -15.00
CA GLU A 190 21.41 4.62 -13.85
C GLU A 190 22.82 5.12 -14.17
N LYS A 191 23.27 6.16 -13.47
CA LYS A 191 24.61 6.74 -13.68
C LYS A 191 25.73 5.89 -13.09
N ILE A 192 25.42 5.11 -12.08
CA ILE A 192 26.35 4.24 -11.35
C ILE A 192 25.85 2.81 -11.52
N LYS A 193 26.72 1.86 -11.81
CA LYS A 193 26.34 0.45 -11.86
C LYS A 193 26.01 -0.05 -10.47
N PHE A 194 25.10 -1.01 -10.36
CA PHE A 194 24.68 -1.56 -9.07
C PHE A 194 25.88 -2.10 -8.24
N GLU A 195 26.83 -2.73 -8.89
CA GLU A 195 28.02 -3.28 -8.23
C GLU A 195 28.90 -2.18 -7.62
N ASP A 196 28.95 -0.99 -8.26
CA ASP A 196 29.75 0.17 -7.83
C ASP A 196 29.04 1.06 -6.78
N LEU A 197 27.80 0.75 -6.40
CA LEU A 197 27.07 1.49 -5.37
C LEU A 197 27.76 1.30 -4.00
N PRO A 198 27.82 2.35 -3.16
CA PRO A 198 28.43 2.24 -1.85
C PRO A 198 27.71 1.22 -0.95
N ASP A 199 28.41 0.64 0.01
CA ASP A 199 27.87 -0.42 0.88
C ASP A 199 26.68 0.03 1.73
N ASN A 200 26.61 1.31 2.06
CA ASN A 200 25.51 1.92 2.79
C ASN A 200 24.33 2.34 1.89
N TRP A 201 24.39 2.05 0.59
CA TRP A 201 23.27 2.32 -0.30
C TRP A 201 22.06 1.44 0.06
N THR A 202 20.90 2.04 0.04
CA THR A 202 19.65 1.37 0.34
C THR A 202 18.66 1.46 -0.82
N CYS A 203 17.76 0.49 -0.88
CA CYS A 203 16.69 0.49 -1.86
C CYS A 203 15.84 1.77 -1.73
N PRO A 204 15.70 2.58 -2.80
CA PRO A 204 14.94 3.83 -2.74
C PRO A 204 13.46 3.63 -2.45
N MET A 205 12.96 2.39 -2.59
CA MET A 205 11.55 2.07 -2.38
C MET A 205 11.24 1.55 -0.98
N CYS A 206 12.14 0.78 -0.37
CA CYS A 206 11.84 0.12 0.90
C CYS A 206 12.97 0.19 1.93
N GLY A 207 14.07 0.93 1.63
CA GLY A 207 15.15 1.19 2.57
C GLY A 207 16.07 0.00 2.89
N VAL A 208 15.84 -1.20 2.31
CA VAL A 208 16.72 -2.36 2.57
C VAL A 208 18.05 -2.25 1.84
N GLY A 209 19.10 -2.85 2.39
CA GLY A 209 20.44 -2.83 1.83
C GLY A 209 20.60 -3.61 0.52
N LYS A 210 21.78 -3.45 -0.12
CA LYS A 210 22.18 -4.15 -1.36
C LYS A 210 22.06 -5.69 -1.25
N ASP A 211 22.25 -6.25 -0.07
CA ASP A 211 22.19 -7.68 0.23
C ASP A 211 20.82 -8.32 -0.07
N LYS A 212 19.78 -7.53 -0.20
CA LYS A 212 18.43 -7.97 -0.57
C LYS A 212 18.16 -7.92 -2.07
N PHE A 213 19.16 -7.63 -2.89
CA PHE A 213 19.01 -7.60 -4.34
C PHE A 213 19.53 -8.87 -5.00
N ILE A 214 18.80 -9.33 -6.00
CA ILE A 214 19.11 -10.53 -6.79
C ILE A 214 19.32 -10.08 -8.25
N LYS A 215 20.42 -10.51 -8.85
CA LYS A 215 20.70 -10.28 -10.29
C LYS A 215 19.68 -11.04 -11.14
N LEU A 216 19.09 -10.37 -12.14
CA LEU A 216 18.11 -10.94 -13.07
C LEU A 216 18.79 -11.53 -14.32
#